data_5eebda5b1b6d927ce4557ecbcd6138c1
#
_entry.id   5eebda5b1b6d927ce4557ecbcd6138c1
#
_cell.length_a   1.000
_cell.length_b   1.000
_cell.length_c   1.000
_cell.angle_alpha   90.00
_cell.angle_beta   90.00
_cell.angle_gamma   90.00
#
_symmetry.space_group_name_H-M   'P 1'
#
loop_
_entity.id
_entity.type
_entity.pdbx_description
1 polymer ?
#
loop_
_entity_poly.entity_id
_entity_poly.type
_entity_poly.pdbx_seq_one_letter_code
_entity_poly.pdbx_strand_id
1 'polypeptide(L)'
;EVRRGIKPSMYALSTVIFVTVLALLLITNFAPAKPQAKAGAGNFGPNAAPDRGKKPAWTGKAAIVLASFLIVGSVAYTSYLHFSSSHSDELYVYNWGEYISDGSDDSLDTIAAFEDWYKATYGVPVKVNYDTYASNEDMYAKLKSGAVSYDVVIPSDYMIARMEAEDMLLPLNYDNIPNYQYISEDFRGLYYDPDDTYTVPYTYGIVGVIYNANVVDEADTGSWDLMWNPKYASNILQFNNARDALGTAMYRAGIDVNTTDHADWQQALQALVDQRPLVKSYVMDEIYNMMESGEAAVAAYYAGDYFTMCDAQADSVDLQFYYPENTNYFIDAMCIPTSCRDQELAECFINFMLSREAAVANAEYIYYASPNRLVYDDPEYIDDMGEDTMAILYPDIGSFRDAYNRSAYRNLDQDTLTYVNSLWETLKIN
;
A
#
# COMPACT_ATOMS: atom_id res chain seq x y z
N GLU A 1 2.44 5.52 -22.57
CA GLU A 1 3.78 4.86 -22.74
C GLU A 1 4.52 4.93 -21.41
N VAL A 2 4.45 3.86 -20.64
CA VAL A 2 5.18 3.72 -19.39
C VAL A 2 6.68 3.75 -19.71
N ARG A 3 7.36 4.84 -19.41
CA ARG A 3 8.82 4.87 -19.35
C ARG A 3 9.22 3.96 -18.20
N ARG A 4 9.61 2.72 -18.51
CA ARG A 4 10.19 1.77 -17.57
C ARG A 4 11.39 2.43 -16.91
N GLY A 5 11.30 2.73 -15.64
CA GLY A 5 12.43 3.13 -14.81
C GLY A 5 13.42 1.97 -14.79
N ILE A 6 14.56 2.12 -15.46
CA ILE A 6 15.60 1.11 -15.46
C ILE A 6 16.42 1.32 -14.19
N LYS A 7 16.47 0.30 -13.31
CA LYS A 7 17.23 0.35 -12.05
C LYS A 7 18.72 0.74 -12.28
N PRO A 8 19.37 1.42 -11.32
CA PRO A 8 20.80 1.74 -11.36
C PRO A 8 21.70 0.52 -11.64
N SER A 9 21.33 -0.66 -11.11
CA SER A 9 22.01 -1.94 -11.39
C SER A 9 21.88 -2.38 -12.84
N MET A 10 20.77 -2.11 -13.52
CA MET A 10 20.60 -2.38 -14.95
C MET A 10 21.40 -1.40 -15.81
N TYR A 11 21.52 -0.13 -15.40
CA TYR A 11 22.42 0.82 -16.04
C TYR A 11 23.88 0.40 -15.87
N ALA A 12 24.29 -0.05 -14.66
CA ALA A 12 25.61 -0.58 -14.41
C ALA A 12 25.90 -1.82 -15.27
N LEU A 13 24.96 -2.76 -15.35
CA LEU A 13 25.10 -3.97 -16.19
C LEU A 13 25.18 -3.60 -17.69
N SER A 14 24.30 -2.73 -18.18
CA SER A 14 24.34 -2.29 -19.58
C SER A 14 25.62 -1.53 -19.93
N THR A 15 26.13 -0.72 -19.01
CA THR A 15 27.40 0.00 -19.16
C THR A 15 28.60 -0.97 -19.20
N VAL A 16 28.61 -1.98 -18.31
CA VAL A 16 29.66 -3.01 -18.31
C VAL A 16 29.62 -3.82 -19.61
N ILE A 17 28.44 -4.23 -20.09
CA ILE A 17 28.27 -4.92 -21.36
C ILE A 17 28.73 -4.04 -22.50
N PHE A 18 28.33 -2.77 -22.55
CA PHE A 18 28.70 -1.82 -23.59
C PHE A 18 30.23 -1.60 -23.62
N VAL A 19 30.85 -1.34 -22.47
CA VAL A 19 32.32 -1.13 -22.38
C VAL A 19 33.08 -2.40 -22.77
N THR A 20 32.60 -3.58 -22.39
CA THR A 20 33.21 -4.86 -22.74
C THR A 20 33.13 -5.12 -24.24
N VAL A 21 31.96 -4.91 -24.86
CA VAL A 21 31.78 -5.03 -26.31
C VAL A 21 32.63 -4.02 -27.08
N LEU A 22 32.67 -2.77 -26.59
CA LEU A 22 33.52 -1.72 -27.19
C LEU A 22 35.02 -2.07 -27.11
N ALA A 23 35.49 -2.53 -25.95
CA ALA A 23 36.87 -2.98 -25.77
C ALA A 23 37.24 -4.13 -26.70
N LEU A 24 36.31 -5.09 -26.88
CA LEU A 24 36.52 -6.22 -27.80
C LEU A 24 36.54 -5.79 -29.26
N LEU A 25 35.68 -4.85 -29.67
CA LEU A 25 35.71 -4.26 -31.01
C LEU A 25 37.01 -3.51 -31.27
N LEU A 26 37.53 -2.77 -30.29
CA LEU A 26 38.80 -2.08 -30.38
C LEU A 26 39.96 -3.08 -30.50
N ILE A 27 40.02 -4.13 -29.68
CA ILE A 27 41.07 -5.16 -29.75
C ILE A 27 41.03 -5.89 -31.10
N THR A 28 39.87 -6.20 -31.63
CA THR A 28 39.73 -6.92 -32.91
C THR A 28 40.03 -6.05 -34.11
N ASN A 29 39.77 -4.74 -34.06
CA ASN A 29 39.97 -3.82 -35.17
C ASN A 29 41.38 -3.17 -35.17
N PHE A 30 41.99 -2.99 -33.99
CA PHE A 30 43.29 -2.32 -33.86
C PHE A 30 44.44 -3.28 -33.55
N ALA A 31 44.24 -4.61 -33.59
CA ALA A 31 45.34 -5.56 -33.51
C ALA A 31 46.29 -5.34 -34.72
N PRO A 32 47.61 -5.05 -34.51
CA PRO A 32 48.50 -4.71 -35.59
C PRO A 32 48.64 -5.85 -36.59
N ALA A 33 48.44 -5.56 -37.87
CA ALA A 33 48.74 -6.49 -38.95
C ALA A 33 50.22 -6.84 -38.92
N LYS A 34 50.57 -8.13 -38.85
CA LYS A 34 51.98 -8.57 -38.94
C LYS A 34 52.61 -8.04 -40.21
N PRO A 35 53.86 -7.50 -40.14
CA PRO A 35 54.55 -7.01 -41.34
C PRO A 35 54.68 -8.13 -42.37
N GLN A 36 54.31 -7.87 -43.59
CA GLN A 36 54.63 -8.72 -44.76
C GLN A 36 56.16 -8.68 -45.00
N ALA A 37 56.74 -9.84 -44.87
CA ALA A 37 58.14 -10.00 -45.28
C ALA A 37 58.26 -9.81 -46.80
N LYS A 38 59.02 -8.82 -47.28
CA LYS A 38 59.38 -8.63 -48.69
C LYS A 38 60.14 -9.86 -49.17
N ALA A 39 59.68 -10.48 -50.24
CA ALA A 39 60.40 -11.51 -50.96
C ALA A 39 61.65 -10.93 -51.60
N GLY A 40 62.83 -11.31 -51.09
CA GLY A 40 64.10 -11.12 -51.75
C GLY A 40 64.50 -12.40 -52.47
N ALA A 41 64.79 -12.28 -53.75
CA ALA A 41 65.25 -13.37 -54.58
C ALA A 41 66.66 -13.82 -54.19
N GLY A 42 66.94 -15.13 -54.20
CA GLY A 42 68.32 -15.60 -54.18
C GLY A 42 68.56 -17.00 -53.62
N ASN A 43 68.79 -17.93 -54.52
CA ASN A 43 69.68 -19.12 -54.53
C ASN A 43 69.24 -20.42 -53.79
N PHE A 44 69.32 -21.45 -54.61
CA PHE A 44 69.16 -22.88 -54.37
C PHE A 44 70.19 -23.50 -53.43
N GLY A 45 69.79 -24.42 -52.56
CA GLY A 45 70.53 -25.40 -51.85
C GLY A 45 69.66 -26.51 -51.33
N PRO A 46 70.06 -27.83 -51.53
CA PRO A 46 69.16 -28.96 -51.26
C PRO A 46 69.31 -29.45 -49.82
N ASN A 47 68.34 -29.20 -48.99
CA ASN A 47 67.99 -30.01 -47.83
C ASN A 47 66.72 -29.45 -47.19
N ALA A 48 65.55 -29.89 -47.66
CA ALA A 48 64.26 -29.49 -47.10
C ALA A 48 63.93 -30.40 -45.91
N ALA A 49 63.90 -29.84 -44.70
CA ALA A 49 63.25 -30.42 -43.58
C ALA A 49 61.69 -30.26 -43.73
N PRO A 50 60.86 -31.20 -43.24
CA PRO A 50 59.41 -31.18 -43.48
C PRO A 50 58.79 -29.93 -42.82
N ASP A 51 58.02 -29.23 -43.64
CA ASP A 51 57.23 -28.06 -43.23
C ASP A 51 56.22 -28.49 -42.13
N ARG A 52 56.49 -28.05 -40.89
CA ARG A 52 55.51 -28.14 -39.81
C ARG A 52 54.39 -27.18 -40.13
N GLY A 53 53.27 -27.69 -40.61
CA GLY A 53 52.06 -26.99 -40.99
C GLY A 53 51.75 -25.80 -40.09
N LYS A 54 51.68 -24.62 -40.68
CA LYS A 54 51.19 -23.39 -40.01
C LYS A 54 49.80 -23.63 -39.49
N LYS A 55 49.63 -23.64 -38.15
CA LYS A 55 48.30 -23.61 -37.51
C LYS A 55 47.50 -22.44 -38.06
N PRO A 56 46.27 -22.60 -38.47
CA PRO A 56 45.48 -21.51 -39.07
C PRO A 56 45.32 -20.36 -38.04
N ALA A 57 45.50 -19.11 -38.51
CA ALA A 57 45.38 -17.89 -37.70
C ALA A 57 43.99 -17.69 -37.10
N TRP A 58 43.06 -18.60 -37.36
CA TRP A 58 41.70 -18.60 -36.90
C TRP A 58 41.54 -19.04 -35.43
N THR A 59 42.47 -19.82 -34.91
CA THR A 59 42.39 -20.34 -33.53
C THR A 59 42.52 -19.24 -32.46
N GLY A 60 43.25 -18.17 -32.72
CA GLY A 60 43.37 -17.05 -31.76
C GLY A 60 42.14 -16.19 -31.68
N LYS A 61 41.52 -15.91 -32.85
CA LYS A 61 40.27 -15.09 -32.88
C LYS A 61 39.08 -15.85 -32.28
N ALA A 62 38.94 -17.13 -32.56
CA ALA A 62 37.90 -17.97 -31.97
C ALA A 62 38.06 -18.12 -30.45
N ALA A 63 39.31 -18.23 -29.95
CA ALA A 63 39.56 -18.28 -28.50
C ALA A 63 39.23 -16.98 -27.79
N ILE A 64 39.52 -15.81 -28.42
CA ILE A 64 39.16 -14.49 -27.86
C ILE A 64 37.62 -14.32 -27.79
N VAL A 65 36.91 -14.69 -28.85
CA VAL A 65 35.44 -14.61 -28.88
C VAL A 65 34.82 -15.54 -27.81
N LEU A 66 35.35 -16.76 -27.69
CA LEU A 66 34.84 -17.71 -26.66
C LEU A 66 35.12 -17.21 -25.23
N ALA A 67 36.33 -16.70 -24.99
CA ALA A 67 36.69 -16.09 -23.69
C ALA A 67 35.80 -14.89 -23.34
N SER A 68 35.43 -14.09 -24.34
CA SER A 68 34.54 -12.96 -24.16
C SER A 68 33.11 -13.38 -23.78
N PHE A 69 32.57 -14.42 -24.44
CA PHE A 69 31.27 -14.97 -24.07
C PHE A 69 31.29 -15.57 -22.66
N LEU A 70 32.38 -16.22 -22.26
CA LEU A 70 32.51 -16.77 -20.91
C LEU A 70 32.61 -15.64 -19.84
N ILE A 71 33.30 -14.55 -20.12
CA ILE A 71 33.41 -13.40 -19.21
C ILE A 71 32.06 -12.70 -19.09
N VAL A 72 31.36 -12.40 -20.19
CA VAL A 72 30.02 -11.79 -20.16
C VAL A 72 29.00 -12.70 -19.47
N GLY A 73 29.05 -14.00 -19.80
CA GLY A 73 28.22 -14.99 -19.16
C GLY A 73 28.50 -15.14 -17.67
N SER A 74 29.75 -15.08 -17.23
CA SER A 74 30.09 -15.16 -15.80
C SER A 74 29.69 -13.91 -15.04
N VAL A 75 29.84 -12.71 -15.64
CA VAL A 75 29.37 -11.45 -15.03
C VAL A 75 27.87 -11.42 -14.94
N ALA A 76 27.15 -11.82 -15.98
CA ALA A 76 25.69 -11.93 -15.96
C ALA A 76 25.20 -12.96 -14.91
N TYR A 77 25.89 -14.11 -14.83
CA TYR A 77 25.57 -15.15 -13.85
C TYR A 77 25.90 -14.73 -12.40
N THR A 78 27.03 -14.07 -12.17
CA THR A 78 27.36 -13.55 -10.83
C THR A 78 26.44 -12.40 -10.42
N SER A 79 26.01 -11.54 -11.34
CA SER A 79 25.01 -10.51 -11.10
C SER A 79 23.65 -11.12 -10.79
N TYR A 80 23.25 -12.17 -11.51
CA TYR A 80 22.03 -12.94 -11.23
C TYR A 80 22.09 -13.61 -9.85
N LEU A 81 23.22 -14.28 -9.51
CA LEU A 81 23.38 -14.90 -8.19
C LEU A 81 23.40 -13.87 -7.07
N HIS A 82 24.04 -12.73 -7.27
CA HIS A 82 24.06 -11.66 -6.28
C HIS A 82 22.65 -11.09 -6.07
N PHE A 83 21.92 -10.84 -7.15
CA PHE A 83 20.52 -10.41 -7.08
C PHE A 83 19.64 -11.45 -6.38
N SER A 84 19.70 -12.72 -6.77
CA SER A 84 18.89 -13.78 -6.18
C SER A 84 19.28 -14.17 -4.75
N SER A 85 20.48 -13.85 -4.30
CA SER A 85 20.93 -14.10 -2.92
C SER A 85 20.69 -12.93 -1.98
N SER A 86 20.44 -11.73 -2.50
CA SER A 86 20.18 -10.53 -1.71
C SER A 86 18.69 -10.24 -1.55
N HIS A 87 17.80 -10.89 -2.30
CA HIS A 87 16.36 -10.65 -2.22
C HIS A 87 15.66 -11.87 -1.63
N SER A 88 14.66 -11.61 -0.80
CA SER A 88 13.72 -12.63 -0.33
C SER A 88 12.89 -13.14 -1.51
N ASP A 89 12.57 -14.43 -1.52
CA ASP A 89 11.58 -15.02 -2.41
C ASP A 89 10.15 -14.95 -1.84
N GLU A 90 10.01 -14.38 -0.64
CA GLU A 90 8.76 -14.17 0.06
C GLU A 90 8.63 -12.73 0.54
N LEU A 91 7.43 -12.14 0.35
CA LEU A 91 7.00 -10.86 0.88
C LEU A 91 5.84 -11.08 1.85
N TYR A 92 5.86 -10.42 3.00
CA TYR A 92 4.80 -10.51 4.01
C TYR A 92 4.10 -9.17 4.13
N VAL A 93 2.83 -9.16 3.74
CA VAL A 93 1.96 -7.97 3.78
C VAL A 93 0.93 -8.14 4.88
N TYR A 94 0.68 -7.09 5.67
CA TYR A 94 -0.31 -7.08 6.72
C TYR A 94 -1.23 -5.87 6.54
N ASN A 95 -2.47 -6.12 6.19
CA ASN A 95 -3.45 -5.11 5.81
C ASN A 95 -4.77 -5.30 6.56
N TRP A 96 -5.73 -4.43 6.35
CA TRP A 96 -7.11 -4.58 6.81
C TRP A 96 -7.79 -5.75 6.11
N GLY A 97 -8.88 -6.26 6.69
CA GLY A 97 -9.82 -7.11 5.98
C GLY A 97 -10.51 -6.35 4.85
N GLU A 98 -10.94 -7.03 3.79
CA GLU A 98 -11.67 -6.47 2.63
C GLU A 98 -11.03 -5.19 2.05
N TYR A 99 -9.69 -5.12 1.96
CA TYR A 99 -8.97 -3.87 1.66
C TYR A 99 -7.97 -3.99 0.49
N ILE A 100 -8.18 -4.97 -0.37
CA ILE A 100 -7.41 -5.20 -1.61
C ILE A 100 -8.27 -6.02 -2.57
N SER A 101 -8.19 -5.74 -3.86
CA SER A 101 -8.84 -6.55 -4.90
C SER A 101 -8.21 -7.94 -4.94
N ASP A 102 -9.01 -8.99 -4.80
CA ASP A 102 -8.58 -10.37 -4.56
C ASP A 102 -8.93 -11.37 -5.67
N GLY A 103 -9.48 -10.87 -6.78
CA GLY A 103 -9.89 -11.68 -7.93
C GLY A 103 -11.29 -12.28 -7.83
N SER A 104 -12.05 -11.98 -6.78
CA SER A 104 -13.48 -12.30 -6.73
C SER A 104 -14.28 -11.33 -7.63
N ASP A 105 -15.49 -11.73 -8.00
CA ASP A 105 -16.42 -10.92 -8.81
C ASP A 105 -15.81 -10.34 -10.12
N ASP A 106 -14.95 -11.14 -10.79
CA ASP A 106 -14.20 -10.74 -12.00
C ASP A 106 -13.20 -9.58 -11.78
N SER A 107 -12.88 -9.24 -10.53
CA SER A 107 -11.88 -8.23 -10.19
C SER A 107 -10.44 -8.70 -10.43
N LEU A 108 -9.47 -7.79 -10.37
CA LEU A 108 -8.05 -8.14 -10.45
C LEU A 108 -7.60 -8.82 -9.14
N ASP A 109 -7.00 -10.01 -9.20
CA ASP A 109 -6.20 -10.50 -8.08
C ASP A 109 -4.87 -9.72 -8.02
N THR A 110 -4.85 -8.66 -7.21
CA THR A 110 -3.71 -7.75 -7.08
C THR A 110 -2.45 -8.45 -6.60
N ILE A 111 -2.58 -9.46 -5.74
CA ILE A 111 -1.44 -10.24 -5.23
C ILE A 111 -0.85 -11.10 -6.36
N ALA A 112 -1.69 -11.86 -7.07
CA ALA A 112 -1.23 -12.67 -8.20
C ALA A 112 -0.66 -11.79 -9.32
N ALA A 113 -1.27 -10.64 -9.61
CA ALA A 113 -0.79 -9.68 -10.59
C ALA A 113 0.60 -9.13 -10.22
N PHE A 114 0.85 -8.83 -8.94
CA PHE A 114 2.18 -8.44 -8.47
C PHE A 114 3.22 -9.55 -8.65
N GLU A 115 2.89 -10.80 -8.25
CA GLU A 115 3.79 -11.95 -8.39
C GLU A 115 4.19 -12.17 -9.85
N ASP A 116 3.23 -12.11 -10.77
CA ASP A 116 3.45 -12.24 -12.22
C ASP A 116 4.24 -11.06 -12.79
N TRP A 117 3.90 -9.83 -12.43
CA TRP A 117 4.64 -8.63 -12.83
C TRP A 117 6.09 -8.65 -12.34
N TYR A 118 6.31 -9.04 -11.08
CA TYR A 118 7.65 -9.14 -10.50
C TYR A 118 8.50 -10.17 -11.23
N LYS A 119 7.93 -11.36 -11.47
CA LYS A 119 8.59 -12.43 -12.24
C LYS A 119 8.89 -11.99 -13.69
N ALA A 120 7.97 -11.31 -14.35
CA ALA A 120 8.17 -10.81 -15.71
C ALA A 120 9.26 -9.73 -15.78
N THR A 121 9.36 -8.89 -14.73
CA THR A 121 10.27 -7.75 -14.66
C THR A 121 11.67 -8.16 -14.24
N TYR A 122 11.82 -9.04 -13.26
CA TYR A 122 13.11 -9.41 -12.65
C TYR A 122 13.59 -10.81 -12.99
N GLY A 123 12.73 -11.66 -13.59
CA GLY A 123 13.08 -13.02 -13.99
C GLY A 123 13.12 -14.03 -12.85
N VAL A 124 12.76 -13.63 -11.63
CA VAL A 124 12.69 -14.49 -10.44
C VAL A 124 11.28 -14.44 -9.85
N PRO A 125 10.73 -15.57 -9.37
CA PRO A 125 9.44 -15.58 -8.72
C PRO A 125 9.53 -14.94 -7.33
N VAL A 126 8.42 -14.40 -6.86
CA VAL A 126 8.19 -13.99 -5.47
C VAL A 126 6.86 -14.58 -5.03
N LYS A 127 6.74 -14.89 -3.74
CA LYS A 127 5.50 -15.31 -3.09
C LYS A 127 5.06 -14.23 -2.10
N VAL A 128 3.85 -13.73 -2.26
CA VAL A 128 3.25 -12.82 -1.27
C VAL A 128 2.45 -13.63 -0.25
N ASN A 129 2.77 -13.43 1.03
CA ASN A 129 2.01 -13.95 2.16
C ASN A 129 1.21 -12.76 2.71
N TYR A 130 -0.10 -12.80 2.51
CA TYR A 130 -1.01 -11.72 2.86
C TYR A 130 -1.83 -12.11 4.08
N ASP A 131 -1.72 -11.33 5.15
CA ASP A 131 -2.47 -11.48 6.40
C ASP A 131 -3.33 -10.24 6.65
N THR A 132 -4.41 -10.38 7.42
CA THR A 132 -5.30 -9.28 7.77
C THR A 132 -5.39 -9.03 9.28
N TYR A 133 -5.78 -7.81 9.64
CA TYR A 133 -6.06 -7.39 11.02
C TYR A 133 -7.36 -6.59 11.10
N ALA A 134 -7.98 -6.61 12.28
CA ALA A 134 -9.27 -5.97 12.52
C ALA A 134 -9.15 -4.56 13.13
N SER A 135 -7.98 -4.19 13.70
CA SER A 135 -7.74 -2.88 14.29
C SER A 135 -6.28 -2.46 14.24
N ASN A 136 -6.01 -1.15 14.21
CA ASN A 136 -4.65 -0.61 14.32
C ASN A 136 -3.95 -1.08 15.58
N GLU A 137 -4.68 -1.20 16.70
CA GLU A 137 -4.16 -1.61 17.99
C GLU A 137 -3.70 -3.06 17.99
N ASP A 138 -4.45 -3.97 17.34
CA ASP A 138 -4.08 -5.38 17.20
C ASP A 138 -2.85 -5.54 16.30
N MET A 139 -2.83 -4.84 15.16
CA MET A 139 -1.68 -4.79 14.26
C MET A 139 -0.43 -4.30 15.01
N TYR A 140 -0.53 -3.15 15.69
CA TYR A 140 0.56 -2.56 16.46
C TYR A 140 1.06 -3.50 17.56
N ALA A 141 0.15 -4.08 18.35
CA ALA A 141 0.52 -5.00 19.43
C ALA A 141 1.27 -6.23 18.90
N LYS A 142 0.84 -6.77 17.75
CA LYS A 142 1.46 -7.91 17.09
C LYS A 142 2.88 -7.56 16.62
N LEU A 143 3.07 -6.42 15.95
CA LEU A 143 4.40 -5.93 15.53
C LEU A 143 5.31 -5.65 16.74
N LYS A 144 4.79 -4.94 17.74
CA LYS A 144 5.53 -4.57 18.95
C LYS A 144 6.01 -5.78 19.76
N SER A 145 5.27 -6.88 19.71
CA SER A 145 5.65 -8.12 20.37
C SER A 145 6.93 -8.75 19.79
N GLY A 146 7.30 -8.41 18.55
CA GLY A 146 8.43 -9.00 17.84
C GLY A 146 8.24 -10.50 17.49
N ALA A 147 7.04 -11.06 17.69
CA ALA A 147 6.76 -12.47 17.41
C ALA A 147 6.62 -12.78 15.93
N VAL A 148 6.36 -11.77 15.12
CA VAL A 148 6.17 -11.86 13.66
C VAL A 148 6.92 -10.73 12.96
N SER A 149 7.29 -10.97 11.72
CA SER A 149 7.91 -9.96 10.85
C SER A 149 7.05 -9.78 9.62
N TYR A 150 6.67 -8.54 9.36
CA TYR A 150 6.03 -8.13 8.10
C TYR A 150 6.96 -7.19 7.34
N ASP A 151 6.78 -7.14 6.03
CA ASP A 151 7.58 -6.33 5.13
C ASP A 151 6.84 -5.05 4.71
N VAL A 152 5.50 -5.14 4.58
CA VAL A 152 4.62 -3.99 4.34
C VAL A 152 3.44 -4.04 5.29
N VAL A 153 3.08 -2.89 5.87
CA VAL A 153 1.87 -2.71 6.68
C VAL A 153 1.13 -1.46 6.21
N ILE A 154 -0.20 -1.42 6.38
CA ILE A 154 -1.04 -0.32 5.86
C ILE A 154 -1.94 0.25 6.98
N PRO A 155 -1.36 0.86 8.02
CA PRO A 155 -2.11 1.44 9.12
C PRO A 155 -2.68 2.82 8.81
N SER A 156 -3.58 3.28 9.68
CA SER A 156 -4.09 4.65 9.66
C SER A 156 -3.08 5.65 10.22
N ASP A 157 -3.22 6.87 9.81
CA ASP A 157 -2.37 8.03 10.08
C ASP A 157 -1.93 8.20 11.55
N TYR A 158 -2.84 8.13 12.52
CA TYR A 158 -2.49 8.29 13.94
C TYR A 158 -1.60 7.14 14.45
N MET A 159 -1.79 5.94 13.89
CA MET A 159 -0.97 4.78 14.24
C MET A 159 0.41 4.87 13.57
N ILE A 160 0.47 5.39 12.34
CA ILE A 160 1.75 5.69 11.67
C ILE A 160 2.56 6.68 12.51
N ALA A 161 1.93 7.81 12.92
CA ALA A 161 2.59 8.80 13.78
C ALA A 161 3.10 8.20 15.10
N ARG A 162 2.39 7.21 15.66
CA ARG A 162 2.85 6.47 16.84
C ARG A 162 4.04 5.56 16.51
N MET A 163 3.96 4.81 15.42
CA MET A 163 5.01 3.89 15.00
C MET A 163 6.30 4.64 14.64
N GLU A 164 6.18 5.81 14.01
CA GLU A 164 7.31 6.70 13.74
C GLU A 164 7.95 7.19 15.06
N ALA A 165 7.14 7.72 15.98
CA ALA A 165 7.63 8.20 17.28
C ALA A 165 8.31 7.12 18.13
N GLU A 166 8.08 5.84 17.84
CA GLU A 166 8.66 4.68 18.51
C GLU A 166 9.75 3.98 17.69
N ASP A 167 10.27 4.62 16.64
CA ASP A 167 11.32 4.11 15.74
C ASP A 167 10.97 2.72 15.15
N MET A 168 9.70 2.48 14.81
CA MET A 168 9.22 1.19 14.28
C MET A 168 9.20 1.12 12.76
N LEU A 169 9.45 2.23 12.05
CA LEU A 169 9.38 2.32 10.59
C LEU A 169 10.77 2.53 9.96
N LEU A 170 10.97 2.00 8.77
CA LEU A 170 12.14 2.26 7.93
C LEU A 170 11.86 3.44 7.00
N PRO A 171 12.82 4.36 6.80
CA PRO A 171 12.69 5.40 5.79
C PRO A 171 12.66 4.78 4.39
N LEU A 172 11.75 5.26 3.53
CA LEU A 172 11.57 4.78 2.17
C LEU A 172 12.62 5.33 1.21
N ASN A 173 13.06 4.50 0.28
CA ASN A 173 13.83 4.94 -0.87
C ASN A 173 12.90 5.19 -2.07
N TYR A 174 12.48 6.42 -2.27
CA TYR A 174 11.57 6.80 -3.35
C TYR A 174 12.14 6.58 -4.77
N ASP A 175 13.44 6.36 -4.94
CA ASP A 175 13.99 5.93 -6.22
C ASP A 175 13.46 4.54 -6.65
N ASN A 176 13.05 3.72 -5.69
CA ASN A 176 12.40 2.43 -5.91
C ASN A 176 10.87 2.55 -6.05
N ILE A 177 10.29 3.72 -5.77
CA ILE A 177 8.85 4.00 -5.80
C ILE A 177 8.55 5.14 -6.80
N PRO A 178 8.92 5.04 -8.08
CA PRO A 178 8.74 6.11 -9.05
C PRO A 178 7.25 6.51 -9.26
N ASN A 179 6.30 5.61 -8.97
CA ASN A 179 4.88 5.90 -9.05
C ASN A 179 4.37 6.83 -7.95
N TYR A 180 5.17 7.12 -6.90
CA TYR A 180 4.84 8.13 -5.90
C TYR A 180 4.54 9.51 -6.51
N GLN A 181 5.10 9.83 -7.67
CA GLN A 181 4.81 11.05 -8.42
C GLN A 181 3.32 11.25 -8.73
N TYR A 182 2.52 10.19 -8.72
CA TYR A 182 1.08 10.24 -9.00
C TYR A 182 0.22 10.50 -7.75
N ILE A 183 0.79 10.43 -6.55
CA ILE A 183 0.08 10.85 -5.34
C ILE A 183 -0.13 12.37 -5.40
N SER A 184 -1.36 12.82 -5.11
CA SER A 184 -1.71 14.24 -5.10
C SER A 184 -0.95 15.00 -4.01
N GLU A 185 -0.62 16.25 -4.29
CA GLU A 185 0.03 17.17 -3.35
C GLU A 185 -0.78 17.36 -2.04
N ASP A 186 -2.12 17.22 -2.10
CA ASP A 186 -2.99 17.36 -0.94
C ASP A 186 -2.78 16.25 0.11
N PHE A 187 -2.20 15.13 -0.30
CA PHE A 187 -1.93 13.96 0.55
C PHE A 187 -0.45 13.80 0.91
N ARG A 188 0.39 14.79 0.65
CA ARG A 188 1.83 14.81 0.98
C ARG A 188 2.13 15.74 2.13
N GLY A 189 3.18 15.44 2.89
CA GLY A 189 3.65 16.30 3.99
C GLY A 189 2.57 16.52 5.05
N LEU A 190 1.80 15.50 5.37
CA LEU A 190 0.76 15.56 6.40
C LEU A 190 1.34 15.34 7.78
N TYR A 191 0.56 15.60 8.84
CA TYR A 191 1.06 15.63 10.22
C TYR A 191 1.72 14.33 10.69
N TYR A 192 1.34 13.20 10.12
CA TYR A 192 1.85 11.89 10.50
C TYR A 192 3.19 11.54 9.83
N ASP A 193 3.54 12.21 8.75
CA ASP A 193 4.82 12.08 8.04
C ASP A 193 5.13 13.42 7.31
N PRO A 194 5.53 14.46 8.06
CA PRO A 194 5.66 15.82 7.49
C PRO A 194 6.71 15.98 6.40
N ASP A 195 7.70 15.10 6.39
CA ASP A 195 8.82 15.11 5.44
C ASP A 195 8.68 14.05 4.33
N ASP A 196 7.53 13.36 4.25
CA ASP A 196 7.28 12.24 3.32
C ASP A 196 8.42 11.21 3.36
N THR A 197 8.81 10.78 4.56
CA THR A 197 9.98 9.93 4.77
C THR A 197 9.63 8.45 4.86
N TYR A 198 8.48 8.12 5.45
CA TYR A 198 8.16 6.75 5.89
C TYR A 198 6.98 6.13 5.17
N THR A 199 6.16 6.92 4.45
CA THR A 199 4.84 6.47 4.03
C THR A 199 4.51 6.78 2.59
N VAL A 200 3.64 5.95 2.01
CA VAL A 200 2.96 6.21 0.74
C VAL A 200 1.46 6.11 0.98
N PRO A 201 0.69 7.20 0.85
CA PRO A 201 -0.76 7.17 0.98
C PRO A 201 -1.39 6.14 0.04
N TYR A 202 -2.27 5.29 0.58
CA TYR A 202 -2.96 4.24 -0.15
C TYR A 202 -4.41 4.60 -0.43
N THR A 203 -5.15 4.89 0.65
CA THR A 203 -6.55 5.30 0.60
C THR A 203 -6.80 6.45 1.56
N TYR A 204 -7.94 7.09 1.42
CA TYR A 204 -8.47 7.98 2.43
C TYR A 204 -9.99 7.81 2.54
N GLY A 205 -10.55 8.24 3.65
CA GLY A 205 -11.97 8.10 3.87
C GLY A 205 -12.51 9.03 4.95
N ILE A 206 -13.82 8.94 5.10
CA ILE A 206 -14.58 9.73 6.07
C ILE A 206 -15.54 8.78 6.77
N VAL A 207 -15.67 8.92 8.08
CA VAL A 207 -16.66 8.17 8.87
C VAL A 207 -18.01 8.86 8.74
N GLY A 208 -19.07 8.06 8.53
CA GLY A 208 -20.44 8.54 8.47
C GLY A 208 -21.40 7.65 9.23
N VAL A 209 -22.67 7.83 8.96
CA VAL A 209 -23.74 7.01 9.51
C VAL A 209 -24.43 6.28 8.37
N ILE A 210 -24.40 4.95 8.43
CA ILE A 210 -25.16 4.04 7.56
C ILE A 210 -26.49 3.74 8.23
N TYR A 211 -27.58 3.79 7.47
CA TYR A 211 -28.90 3.46 8.01
C TYR A 211 -29.78 2.74 6.99
N ASN A 212 -30.68 1.90 7.47
CA ASN A 212 -31.67 1.24 6.62
C ASN A 212 -32.91 2.14 6.50
N ALA A 213 -33.16 2.73 5.33
CA ALA A 213 -34.25 3.65 5.06
C ALA A 213 -35.63 3.00 5.16
N ASN A 214 -35.73 1.66 5.12
CA ASN A 214 -37.00 0.94 5.40
C ASN A 214 -37.36 0.91 6.90
N VAL A 215 -36.42 1.29 7.78
CA VAL A 215 -36.61 1.27 9.25
C VAL A 215 -36.47 2.65 9.87
N VAL A 216 -35.56 3.47 9.35
CA VAL A 216 -35.21 4.79 9.90
C VAL A 216 -35.98 5.88 9.15
N ASP A 217 -36.67 6.75 9.91
CA ASP A 217 -37.32 7.91 9.32
C ASP A 217 -36.31 8.96 8.90
N GLU A 218 -36.39 9.48 7.68
CA GLU A 218 -35.46 10.49 7.11
C GLU A 218 -35.37 11.73 8.04
N ALA A 219 -36.43 12.10 8.73
CA ALA A 219 -36.42 13.24 9.66
C ALA A 219 -35.47 13.05 10.88
N ASP A 220 -35.08 11.83 11.18
CA ASP A 220 -34.18 11.49 12.29
C ASP A 220 -32.70 11.45 11.85
N THR A 221 -32.42 11.61 10.55
CA THR A 221 -31.05 11.54 9.96
C THR A 221 -30.33 12.89 9.95
N GLY A 222 -29.09 12.93 9.47
CA GLY A 222 -28.30 14.14 9.23
C GLY A 222 -27.39 14.56 10.38
N SER A 223 -27.44 13.89 11.53
CA SER A 223 -26.54 14.15 12.65
C SER A 223 -26.17 12.88 13.43
N TRP A 224 -25.18 12.98 14.32
CA TRP A 224 -24.81 11.89 15.24
C TRP A 224 -25.93 11.50 16.20
N ASP A 225 -26.97 12.34 16.38
CA ASP A 225 -28.07 12.07 17.30
C ASP A 225 -28.86 10.80 16.93
N LEU A 226 -28.84 10.38 15.66
CA LEU A 226 -29.45 9.11 15.24
C LEU A 226 -28.89 7.93 16.02
N MET A 227 -27.59 7.91 16.30
CA MET A 227 -26.92 6.86 17.07
C MET A 227 -27.34 6.82 18.55
N TRP A 228 -28.00 7.86 19.07
CA TRP A 228 -28.51 7.97 20.43
C TRP A 228 -30.05 8.03 20.48
N ASN A 229 -30.73 7.79 19.34
CA ASN A 229 -32.18 7.89 19.27
C ASN A 229 -32.86 6.62 19.84
N PRO A 230 -33.59 6.71 20.96
CA PRO A 230 -34.21 5.55 21.61
C PRO A 230 -35.28 4.85 20.75
N LYS A 231 -35.75 5.50 19.69
CA LYS A 231 -36.68 4.91 18.71
C LYS A 231 -36.08 3.68 18.03
N TYR A 232 -34.75 3.65 17.88
CA TYR A 232 -34.01 2.59 17.22
C TYR A 232 -33.25 1.69 18.20
N ALA A 233 -33.65 1.67 19.46
CA ALA A 233 -33.02 0.83 20.48
C ALA A 233 -32.94 -0.64 20.04
N SER A 234 -31.81 -1.29 20.31
CA SER A 234 -31.49 -2.67 19.89
C SER A 234 -31.35 -2.87 18.37
N ASN A 235 -31.26 -1.77 17.60
CA ASN A 235 -30.96 -1.78 16.16
C ASN A 235 -29.74 -0.94 15.80
N ILE A 236 -28.99 -0.45 16.80
CA ILE A 236 -27.81 0.40 16.61
C ILE A 236 -26.54 -0.44 16.81
N LEU A 237 -25.60 -0.34 15.89
CA LEU A 237 -24.25 -0.89 15.98
C LEU A 237 -23.25 0.22 16.31
N GLN A 238 -22.27 -0.08 17.15
CA GLN A 238 -21.21 0.84 17.52
C GLN A 238 -19.85 0.19 17.29
N PHE A 239 -18.82 0.97 17.01
CA PHE A 239 -17.45 0.49 16.86
C PHE A 239 -16.95 -0.30 18.06
N ASN A 240 -16.24 -1.39 17.82
CA ASN A 240 -15.58 -2.20 18.82
C ASN A 240 -14.09 -1.81 19.02
N ASN A 241 -13.77 -0.56 18.87
CA ASN A 241 -12.47 0.00 19.24
C ASN A 241 -12.64 1.33 20.00
N ALA A 242 -11.64 1.68 20.82
CA ALA A 242 -11.73 2.82 21.73
C ALA A 242 -11.78 4.17 20.99
N ARG A 243 -10.93 4.34 19.95
CA ARG A 243 -10.80 5.63 19.25
C ARG A 243 -12.07 5.99 18.50
N ASP A 244 -12.62 5.07 17.72
CA ASP A 244 -13.82 5.33 16.93
C ASP A 244 -15.05 5.43 17.81
N ALA A 245 -15.25 4.51 18.78
CA ALA A 245 -16.40 4.57 19.65
C ALA A 245 -16.47 5.87 20.48
N LEU A 246 -15.38 6.25 21.17
CA LEU A 246 -15.31 7.51 21.90
C LEU A 246 -15.37 8.72 20.95
N GLY A 247 -14.74 8.59 19.78
CA GLY A 247 -14.74 9.61 18.73
C GLY A 247 -16.15 9.99 18.28
N THR A 248 -17.06 9.03 18.05
CA THR A 248 -18.45 9.33 17.68
C THR A 248 -19.15 10.19 18.74
N ALA A 249 -18.92 9.91 20.03
CA ALA A 249 -19.48 10.70 21.12
C ALA A 249 -18.87 12.10 21.21
N MET A 250 -17.56 12.22 20.94
CA MET A 250 -16.84 13.51 20.95
C MET A 250 -17.27 14.39 19.77
N TYR A 251 -17.35 13.85 18.55
CA TYR A 251 -17.86 14.57 17.38
C TYR A 251 -19.30 15.05 17.60
N ARG A 252 -20.15 14.20 18.15
CA ARG A 252 -21.52 14.59 18.53
C ARG A 252 -21.56 15.78 19.50
N ALA A 253 -20.64 15.80 20.46
CA ALA A 253 -20.56 16.84 21.47
C ALA A 253 -19.75 18.08 21.03
N GLY A 254 -19.12 18.08 19.85
CA GLY A 254 -18.20 19.12 19.39
C GLY A 254 -16.91 19.22 20.21
N ILE A 255 -16.46 18.08 20.78
CA ILE A 255 -15.22 17.97 21.56
C ILE A 255 -14.07 17.61 20.61
N ASP A 256 -12.91 18.21 20.83
CA ASP A 256 -11.69 17.86 20.10
C ASP A 256 -11.27 16.40 20.41
N VAL A 257 -11.29 15.55 19.40
CA VAL A 257 -10.93 14.12 19.51
C VAL A 257 -9.45 13.89 19.87
N ASN A 258 -8.64 14.92 19.90
CA ASN A 258 -7.22 14.89 20.23
C ASN A 258 -6.91 15.64 21.55
N THR A 259 -7.95 16.00 22.32
CA THR A 259 -7.79 16.67 23.61
C THR A 259 -6.94 15.84 24.58
N THR A 260 -6.15 16.52 25.40
CA THR A 260 -5.44 15.91 26.55
C THR A 260 -6.19 16.12 27.87
N ASP A 261 -7.36 16.78 27.85
CA ASP A 261 -8.20 16.95 29.03
C ASP A 261 -9.00 15.68 29.33
N HIS A 262 -8.70 15.01 30.42
CA HIS A 262 -9.39 13.82 30.88
C HIS A 262 -10.90 14.04 31.12
N ALA A 263 -11.32 15.28 31.40
CA ALA A 263 -12.73 15.59 31.59
C ALA A 263 -13.54 15.44 30.29
N ASP A 264 -12.96 15.82 29.15
CA ASP A 264 -13.56 15.65 27.82
C ASP A 264 -13.78 14.16 27.51
N TRP A 265 -12.75 13.34 27.75
CA TRP A 265 -12.83 11.88 27.58
C TRP A 265 -13.87 11.25 28.51
N GLN A 266 -13.96 11.74 29.75
CA GLN A 266 -14.99 11.28 30.70
C GLN A 266 -16.40 11.62 30.22
N GLN A 267 -16.59 12.81 29.61
CA GLN A 267 -17.87 13.20 29.01
C GLN A 267 -18.24 12.27 27.83
N ALA A 268 -17.26 11.93 26.97
CA ALA A 268 -17.48 10.99 25.89
C ALA A 268 -17.86 9.59 26.40
N LEU A 269 -17.16 9.08 27.44
CA LEU A 269 -17.52 7.83 28.09
C LEU A 269 -18.95 7.85 28.62
N GLN A 270 -19.37 8.94 29.30
CA GLN A 270 -20.73 9.04 29.83
C GLN A 270 -21.77 8.97 28.70
N ALA A 271 -21.50 9.64 27.55
CA ALA A 271 -22.38 9.57 26.40
C ALA A 271 -22.50 8.14 25.85
N LEU A 272 -21.41 7.36 25.81
CA LEU A 272 -21.46 5.94 25.42
C LEU A 272 -22.15 5.06 26.44
N VAL A 273 -22.03 5.34 27.74
CA VAL A 273 -22.78 4.65 28.81
C VAL A 273 -24.30 4.91 28.64
N ASP A 274 -24.67 6.14 28.32
CA ASP A 274 -26.09 6.51 28.05
C ASP A 274 -26.58 5.87 26.74
N GLN A 275 -25.72 5.68 25.74
CA GLN A 275 -26.05 5.00 24.48
C GLN A 275 -26.20 3.48 24.63
N ARG A 276 -25.46 2.87 25.55
CA ARG A 276 -25.35 1.42 25.70
C ARG A 276 -26.68 0.65 25.71
N PRO A 277 -27.75 1.11 26.39
CA PRO A 277 -29.07 0.42 26.35
C PRO A 277 -29.70 0.39 24.96
N LEU A 278 -29.22 1.23 24.02
CA LEU A 278 -29.71 1.34 22.65
C LEU A 278 -28.90 0.47 21.68
N VAL A 279 -27.66 0.19 22.03
CA VAL A 279 -26.71 -0.55 21.17
C VAL A 279 -27.06 -2.03 21.17
N LYS A 280 -27.18 -2.61 19.97
CA LYS A 280 -27.35 -4.05 19.75
C LYS A 280 -26.03 -4.78 19.94
N SER A 281 -24.95 -4.28 19.31
CA SER A 281 -23.62 -4.86 19.37
C SER A 281 -22.55 -3.81 19.14
N TYR A 282 -21.36 -4.09 19.68
CA TYR A 282 -20.11 -3.43 19.30
C TYR A 282 -19.42 -4.32 18.27
N VAL A 283 -19.12 -3.78 17.10
CA VAL A 283 -18.67 -4.54 15.92
C VAL A 283 -17.46 -3.89 15.24
N MET A 284 -16.72 -4.68 14.50
CA MET A 284 -15.86 -4.27 13.40
C MET A 284 -16.43 -4.97 12.13
N ASP A 285 -15.75 -5.92 11.54
CA ASP A 285 -16.18 -6.58 10.29
C ASP A 285 -17.53 -7.32 10.39
N GLU A 286 -18.01 -7.61 11.62
CA GLU A 286 -19.35 -8.19 11.80
C GLU A 286 -20.49 -7.26 11.34
N ILE A 287 -20.20 -5.97 11.12
CA ILE A 287 -21.17 -4.98 10.63
C ILE A 287 -21.76 -5.39 9.28
N TYR A 288 -20.95 -5.93 8.36
CA TYR A 288 -21.39 -6.32 7.03
C TYR A 288 -22.62 -7.23 7.11
N ASN A 289 -22.48 -8.39 7.71
CA ASN A 289 -23.58 -9.34 7.84
C ASN A 289 -24.82 -8.76 8.54
N MET A 290 -24.64 -7.89 9.55
CA MET A 290 -25.74 -7.35 10.36
C MET A 290 -26.51 -6.25 9.64
N MET A 291 -25.83 -5.41 8.84
CA MET A 291 -26.49 -4.36 8.06
C MET A 291 -27.11 -4.92 6.79
N GLU A 292 -26.38 -5.76 6.04
CA GLU A 292 -26.83 -6.40 4.80
C GLU A 292 -28.09 -7.26 4.99
N SER A 293 -28.17 -7.99 6.10
CA SER A 293 -29.34 -8.81 6.42
C SER A 293 -30.51 -8.03 7.02
N GLY A 294 -30.32 -6.77 7.40
CA GLY A 294 -31.30 -5.98 8.14
C GLY A 294 -31.44 -6.38 9.61
N GLU A 295 -30.47 -7.13 10.17
CA GLU A 295 -30.44 -7.47 11.59
C GLU A 295 -30.23 -6.22 12.45
N ALA A 296 -29.51 -5.21 11.93
CA ALA A 296 -29.38 -3.88 12.48
C ALA A 296 -29.85 -2.83 11.47
N ALA A 297 -30.12 -1.61 11.96
CA ALA A 297 -30.68 -0.56 11.11
C ALA A 297 -29.87 0.74 11.13
N VAL A 298 -28.95 0.92 12.06
CA VAL A 298 -28.13 2.13 12.18
C VAL A 298 -26.72 1.73 12.61
N ALA A 299 -25.72 2.29 11.94
CA ALA A 299 -24.32 2.08 12.31
C ALA A 299 -23.48 3.32 12.00
N ALA A 300 -22.50 3.62 12.85
CA ALA A 300 -21.39 4.49 12.47
C ALA A 300 -20.34 3.63 11.77
N TYR A 301 -19.94 3.99 10.54
CA TYR A 301 -18.88 3.26 9.84
C TYR A 301 -18.24 4.10 8.71
N TYR A 302 -17.32 3.48 7.98
CA TYR A 302 -16.54 4.16 6.94
C TYR A 302 -17.31 4.19 5.61
N ALA A 303 -17.12 5.26 4.83
CA ALA A 303 -17.87 5.51 3.60
C ALA A 303 -17.65 4.42 2.51
N GLY A 304 -16.45 3.86 2.40
CA GLY A 304 -16.17 2.80 1.43
C GLY A 304 -16.99 1.55 1.70
N ASP A 305 -17.00 1.09 2.95
CA ASP A 305 -17.70 -0.13 3.35
C ASP A 305 -19.24 -0.03 3.17
N TYR A 306 -19.79 1.19 3.16
CA TYR A 306 -21.20 1.40 2.84
C TYR A 306 -21.54 0.86 1.44
N PHE A 307 -20.71 1.12 0.45
CA PHE A 307 -20.97 0.65 -0.93
C PHE A 307 -20.83 -0.87 -1.03
N THR A 308 -19.81 -1.45 -0.40
CA THR A 308 -19.66 -2.91 -0.31
C THR A 308 -20.88 -3.57 0.30
N MET A 309 -21.45 -2.99 1.37
CA MET A 309 -22.70 -3.49 1.97
C MET A 309 -23.92 -3.30 1.07
N CYS A 310 -23.97 -2.24 0.27
CA CYS A 310 -25.08 -2.04 -0.68
C CYS A 310 -25.10 -3.13 -1.76
N ASP A 311 -23.95 -3.59 -2.23
CA ASP A 311 -23.86 -4.65 -3.24
C ASP A 311 -24.38 -6.00 -2.72
N ALA A 312 -24.23 -6.26 -1.42
CA ALA A 312 -24.63 -7.52 -0.77
C ALA A 312 -25.94 -7.45 0.01
N GLN A 313 -26.59 -6.28 0.09
CA GLN A 313 -27.82 -6.10 0.90
C GLN A 313 -28.98 -6.97 0.44
N ALA A 314 -29.77 -7.46 1.38
CA ALA A 314 -30.98 -8.21 1.10
C ALA A 314 -32.07 -7.34 0.46
N ASP A 315 -32.96 -7.91 -0.36
CA ASP A 315 -34.07 -7.20 -1.04
C ASP A 315 -34.99 -6.37 -0.09
N SER A 316 -34.99 -6.71 1.18
CA SER A 316 -35.79 -6.01 2.24
C SER A 316 -35.02 -4.86 2.89
N VAL A 317 -33.79 -4.65 2.55
CA VAL A 317 -32.90 -3.64 3.12
C VAL A 317 -32.67 -2.54 2.07
N ASP A 318 -32.66 -1.29 2.52
CA ASP A 318 -32.34 -0.11 1.72
C ASP A 318 -31.33 0.72 2.51
N LEU A 319 -30.04 0.44 2.31
CA LEU A 319 -28.96 1.14 3.00
C LEU A 319 -28.77 2.52 2.38
N GLN A 320 -28.67 3.50 3.25
CA GLN A 320 -28.37 4.89 2.92
C GLN A 320 -27.26 5.40 3.82
N PHE A 321 -26.58 6.48 3.38
CA PHE A 321 -25.41 7.03 4.06
C PHE A 321 -25.46 8.56 4.13
N TYR A 322 -24.94 9.13 5.21
CA TYR A 322 -24.68 10.57 5.28
C TYR A 322 -23.46 10.88 6.17
N TYR A 323 -22.86 12.04 5.92
CA TYR A 323 -21.82 12.62 6.77
C TYR A 323 -22.45 13.56 7.80
N PRO A 324 -22.27 13.31 9.12
CA PRO A 324 -22.55 14.32 10.14
C PRO A 324 -21.63 15.54 9.99
N GLU A 325 -22.05 16.71 10.49
CA GLU A 325 -21.30 17.97 10.37
C GLU A 325 -19.85 17.88 10.88
N ASN A 326 -19.65 17.20 12.01
CA ASN A 326 -18.31 16.89 12.55
C ASN A 326 -18.10 15.39 12.47
N THR A 327 -17.01 14.95 11.85
CA THR A 327 -16.70 13.53 11.71
C THR A 327 -15.22 13.29 11.48
N ASN A 328 -14.80 12.02 11.58
CA ASN A 328 -13.42 11.63 11.33
C ASN A 328 -13.10 11.60 9.84
N TYR A 329 -11.98 12.21 9.50
CA TYR A 329 -11.27 12.07 8.22
C TYR A 329 -9.99 11.33 8.50
N PHE A 330 -9.65 10.33 7.70
CA PHE A 330 -8.47 9.50 7.89
C PHE A 330 -7.76 9.20 6.59
N ILE A 331 -6.50 8.81 6.70
CA ILE A 331 -5.67 8.33 5.61
C ILE A 331 -5.01 7.05 6.07
N ASP A 332 -5.10 6.01 5.25
CA ASP A 332 -4.32 4.80 5.42
C ASP A 332 -3.14 4.82 4.45
N ALA A 333 -1.95 4.49 4.94
CA ALA A 333 -0.77 4.57 4.13
C ALA A 333 0.11 3.32 4.27
N MET A 334 0.72 2.94 3.16
CA MET A 334 1.68 1.85 3.10
C MET A 334 3.00 2.30 3.74
N CYS A 335 3.51 1.53 4.68
CA CYS A 335 4.81 1.75 5.30
C CYS A 335 5.55 0.44 5.54
N ILE A 336 6.85 0.54 5.81
CA ILE A 336 7.75 -0.59 5.98
C ILE A 336 8.21 -0.63 7.44
N PRO A 337 7.81 -1.65 8.22
CA PRO A 337 8.27 -1.78 9.60
C PRO A 337 9.75 -2.18 9.68
N THR A 338 10.41 -1.84 10.80
CA THR A 338 11.83 -2.20 11.05
C THR A 338 12.10 -3.71 11.10
N SER A 339 11.05 -4.53 11.19
CA SER A 339 11.12 -5.99 11.07
C SER A 339 11.23 -6.50 9.64
N CYS A 340 11.14 -5.63 8.65
CA CYS A 340 11.22 -5.96 7.22
C CYS A 340 12.53 -6.69 6.88
N ARG A 341 12.41 -7.74 6.05
CA ARG A 341 13.53 -8.59 5.66
C ARG A 341 14.16 -8.19 4.33
N ASP A 342 13.37 -7.60 3.45
CA ASP A 342 13.80 -7.12 2.13
C ASP A 342 13.08 -5.82 1.78
N GLN A 343 13.71 -4.69 2.14
CA GLN A 343 13.14 -3.37 1.92
C GLN A 343 12.97 -3.05 0.43
N GLU A 344 13.88 -3.50 -0.43
CA GLU A 344 13.77 -3.25 -1.88
C GLU A 344 12.58 -3.98 -2.49
N LEU A 345 12.30 -5.21 -2.04
CA LEU A 345 11.13 -5.97 -2.46
C LEU A 345 9.83 -5.33 -1.95
N ALA A 346 9.81 -4.87 -0.70
CA ALA A 346 8.68 -4.14 -0.12
C ALA A 346 8.38 -2.84 -0.87
N GLU A 347 9.42 -2.05 -1.21
CA GLU A 347 9.29 -0.84 -2.02
C GLU A 347 8.81 -1.14 -3.45
N CYS A 348 9.23 -2.27 -4.05
CA CYS A 348 8.70 -2.74 -5.33
C CYS A 348 7.21 -3.03 -5.27
N PHE A 349 6.74 -3.67 -4.19
CA PHE A 349 5.31 -3.93 -3.97
C PHE A 349 4.54 -2.61 -3.83
N ILE A 350 5.01 -1.70 -2.99
CA ILE A 350 4.40 -0.37 -2.81
C ILE A 350 4.32 0.36 -4.16
N ASN A 351 5.39 0.32 -4.97
CA ASN A 351 5.38 0.93 -6.30
C ASN A 351 4.38 0.27 -7.26
N PHE A 352 4.21 -1.05 -7.18
CA PHE A 352 3.22 -1.78 -8.00
C PHE A 352 1.79 -1.38 -7.61
N MET A 353 1.49 -1.28 -6.30
CA MET A 353 0.19 -0.84 -5.79
C MET A 353 -0.21 0.56 -6.30
N LEU A 354 0.76 1.41 -6.63
CA LEU A 354 0.54 2.74 -7.22
C LEU A 354 0.44 2.73 -8.76
N SER A 355 0.61 1.60 -9.42
CA SER A 355 0.39 1.51 -10.87
C SER A 355 -1.09 1.73 -11.19
N ARG A 356 -1.41 2.26 -12.40
CA ARG A 356 -2.81 2.46 -12.81
C ARG A 356 -3.62 1.18 -12.67
N GLU A 357 -3.06 0.05 -13.15
CA GLU A 357 -3.73 -1.24 -13.15
C GLU A 357 -4.15 -1.68 -11.73
N ALA A 358 -3.20 -1.69 -10.79
CA ALA A 358 -3.49 -2.11 -9.42
C ALA A 358 -4.29 -1.07 -8.64
N ALA A 359 -3.99 0.23 -8.81
CA ALA A 359 -4.64 1.28 -8.04
C ALA A 359 -6.11 1.47 -8.42
N VAL A 360 -6.45 1.39 -9.72
CA VAL A 360 -7.83 1.44 -10.20
C VAL A 360 -8.60 0.21 -9.72
N ALA A 361 -8.06 -1.00 -9.96
CA ALA A 361 -8.72 -2.23 -9.55
C ALA A 361 -8.99 -2.29 -8.03
N ASN A 362 -8.03 -1.83 -7.22
CA ASN A 362 -8.25 -1.75 -5.77
C ASN A 362 -9.34 -0.72 -5.43
N ALA A 363 -9.32 0.48 -6.00
CA ALA A 363 -10.31 1.52 -5.70
C ALA A 363 -11.73 1.11 -6.10
N GLU A 364 -11.89 0.43 -7.24
CA GLU A 364 -13.17 -0.12 -7.69
C GLU A 364 -13.70 -1.21 -6.75
N TYR A 365 -12.81 -2.11 -6.34
CA TYR A 365 -13.19 -3.27 -5.53
C TYR A 365 -13.51 -2.92 -4.08
N ILE A 366 -12.66 -2.06 -3.43
CA ILE A 366 -12.82 -1.73 -2.02
C ILE A 366 -13.70 -0.50 -1.77
N TYR A 367 -14.08 0.25 -2.82
CA TYR A 367 -14.85 1.50 -2.73
C TYR A 367 -14.23 2.58 -1.83
N TYR A 368 -12.90 2.59 -1.67
CA TYR A 368 -12.22 3.66 -0.94
C TYR A 368 -11.58 4.67 -1.89
N ALA A 369 -11.70 5.94 -1.53
CA ALA A 369 -11.09 7.00 -2.30
C ALA A 369 -9.57 6.88 -2.35
N SER A 370 -9.02 7.03 -3.55
CA SER A 370 -7.58 6.94 -3.78
C SER A 370 -6.94 8.32 -3.83
N PRO A 371 -5.81 8.55 -3.15
CA PRO A 371 -5.00 9.77 -3.31
C PRO A 371 -4.19 9.79 -4.61
N ASN A 372 -4.27 8.73 -5.43
CA ASN A 372 -3.53 8.56 -6.67
C ASN A 372 -4.29 9.17 -7.86
N ARG A 373 -3.68 10.12 -8.56
CA ARG A 373 -4.26 10.78 -9.74
C ARG A 373 -4.54 9.84 -10.90
N LEU A 374 -3.87 8.71 -10.97
CA LEU A 374 -4.16 7.68 -11.98
C LEU A 374 -5.51 6.99 -11.75
N VAL A 375 -6.16 7.22 -10.62
CA VAL A 375 -7.50 6.72 -10.26
C VAL A 375 -8.53 7.85 -10.42
N TYR A 376 -8.47 8.88 -9.58
CA TYR A 376 -9.54 9.88 -9.54
C TYR A 376 -9.62 10.80 -10.77
N ASP A 377 -8.58 10.87 -11.62
CA ASP A 377 -8.59 11.54 -12.94
C ASP A 377 -8.90 10.56 -14.07
N ASP A 378 -9.11 9.27 -13.79
CA ASP A 378 -9.40 8.26 -14.82
C ASP A 378 -10.85 8.35 -15.27
N PRO A 379 -11.12 8.65 -16.56
CA PRO A 379 -12.50 8.79 -17.03
C PRO A 379 -13.31 7.48 -17.01
N GLU A 380 -12.66 6.32 -17.15
CA GLU A 380 -13.29 5.01 -17.11
C GLU A 380 -13.73 4.70 -15.68
N TYR A 381 -12.83 4.86 -14.71
CA TYR A 381 -13.16 4.72 -13.29
C TYR A 381 -14.31 5.65 -12.84
N ILE A 382 -14.29 6.94 -13.27
CA ILE A 382 -15.34 7.91 -12.91
C ILE A 382 -16.71 7.50 -13.50
N ASP A 383 -16.73 6.98 -14.75
CA ASP A 383 -17.95 6.53 -15.42
C ASP A 383 -18.52 5.26 -14.76
N ASP A 384 -17.63 4.31 -14.42
CA ASP A 384 -18.01 3.03 -13.79
C ASP A 384 -18.54 3.23 -12.37
N MET A 385 -17.90 4.09 -11.56
CA MET A 385 -18.35 4.41 -10.20
C MET A 385 -19.65 5.22 -10.18
N GLY A 386 -19.89 6.05 -11.16
CA GLY A 386 -21.06 6.91 -11.26
C GLY A 386 -21.02 8.17 -10.37
N GLU A 387 -21.86 9.16 -10.71
CA GLU A 387 -21.83 10.50 -10.09
C GLU A 387 -22.14 10.46 -8.58
N ASP A 388 -23.12 9.66 -8.17
CA ASP A 388 -23.56 9.59 -6.75
C ASP A 388 -22.47 8.97 -5.87
N THR A 389 -21.84 7.88 -6.32
CA THR A 389 -20.73 7.22 -5.59
C THR A 389 -19.53 8.15 -5.49
N MET A 390 -19.16 8.78 -6.63
CA MET A 390 -18.05 9.74 -6.65
C MET A 390 -18.28 10.93 -5.71
N ALA A 391 -19.52 11.42 -5.59
CA ALA A 391 -19.85 12.52 -4.68
C ALA A 391 -19.69 12.15 -3.20
N ILE A 392 -19.88 10.88 -2.85
CA ILE A 392 -19.66 10.39 -1.50
C ILE A 392 -18.17 10.11 -1.25
N LEU A 393 -17.49 9.38 -2.14
CA LEU A 393 -16.10 8.98 -1.93
C LEU A 393 -15.13 10.16 -2.05
N TYR A 394 -15.38 11.10 -2.97
CA TYR A 394 -14.50 12.24 -3.27
C TYR A 394 -15.18 13.58 -2.97
N PRO A 395 -15.65 13.83 -1.73
CA PRO A 395 -16.26 15.11 -1.40
C PRO A 395 -15.19 16.20 -1.46
N ASP A 396 -15.37 17.18 -2.33
CA ASP A 396 -14.52 18.37 -2.54
C ASP A 396 -13.05 18.24 -2.05
N ILE A 397 -12.19 17.63 -2.88
CA ILE A 397 -10.76 17.39 -2.57
C ILE A 397 -10.04 18.67 -2.14
N GLY A 398 -10.45 19.83 -2.68
CA GLY A 398 -9.87 21.13 -2.31
C GLY A 398 -10.08 21.54 -0.84
N SER A 399 -11.08 20.97 -0.17
CA SER A 399 -11.36 21.20 1.26
C SER A 399 -10.90 20.03 2.16
N PHE A 400 -10.49 18.90 1.59
CA PHE A 400 -10.11 17.69 2.34
C PHE A 400 -9.00 17.98 3.36
N ARG A 401 -7.90 18.59 2.94
CA ARG A 401 -6.76 18.89 3.84
C ARG A 401 -7.17 19.73 5.06
N ASP A 402 -8.04 20.71 4.87
CA ASP A 402 -8.51 21.56 5.97
C ASP A 402 -9.45 20.80 6.92
N ALA A 403 -10.35 19.96 6.39
CA ALA A 403 -11.23 19.11 7.17
C ALA A 403 -10.42 18.04 7.93
N TYR A 404 -9.50 17.37 7.26
CA TYR A 404 -8.57 16.41 7.82
C TYR A 404 -7.75 17.01 8.97
N ASN A 405 -7.15 18.16 8.78
CA ASN A 405 -6.35 18.82 9.82
C ASN A 405 -7.15 19.14 11.08
N ARG A 406 -8.47 19.37 10.97
CA ARG A 406 -9.35 19.67 12.11
C ARG A 406 -9.87 18.42 12.81
N SER A 407 -10.07 17.31 12.09
CA SER A 407 -10.87 16.19 12.57
C SER A 407 -10.18 14.83 12.57
N ALA A 408 -9.00 14.71 11.94
CA ALA A 408 -8.25 13.46 11.98
C ALA A 408 -7.77 13.12 13.39
N TYR A 409 -7.76 11.83 13.71
CA TYR A 409 -7.12 11.38 14.94
C TYR A 409 -5.61 11.65 14.89
N ARG A 410 -5.03 11.99 16.04
CA ARG A 410 -3.58 12.14 16.20
C ARG A 410 -3.06 11.12 17.20
N ASN A 411 -1.77 10.87 17.16
CA ASN A 411 -1.11 10.10 18.19
C ASN A 411 -1.26 10.83 19.53
N LEU A 412 -1.96 10.20 20.48
CA LEU A 412 -2.13 10.73 21.83
C LEU A 412 -0.85 10.49 22.64
N ASP A 413 -0.55 11.41 23.57
CA ASP A 413 0.50 11.17 24.56
C ASP A 413 0.18 9.93 25.42
N GLN A 414 1.21 9.32 26.01
CA GLN A 414 1.09 8.05 26.72
C GLN A 414 0.13 8.09 27.92
N ASP A 415 0.00 9.23 28.59
CA ASP A 415 -0.90 9.41 29.74
C ASP A 415 -2.36 9.41 29.26
N THR A 416 -2.66 10.23 28.26
CA THR A 416 -3.98 10.30 27.62
C THR A 416 -4.37 8.96 27.02
N LEU A 417 -3.46 8.30 26.27
CA LEU A 417 -3.74 6.99 25.66
C LEU A 417 -4.05 5.92 26.73
N THR A 418 -3.29 5.90 27.81
CA THR A 418 -3.54 4.96 28.93
C THR A 418 -4.90 5.22 29.56
N TYR A 419 -5.24 6.49 29.73
CA TYR A 419 -6.55 6.88 30.26
C TYR A 419 -7.71 6.46 29.34
N VAL A 420 -7.62 6.76 28.05
CA VAL A 420 -8.61 6.37 27.03
C VAL A 420 -8.84 4.86 27.03
N ASN A 421 -7.77 4.06 27.03
CA ASN A 421 -7.88 2.60 27.11
C ASN A 421 -8.57 2.14 28.42
N SER A 422 -8.31 2.79 29.55
CA SER A 422 -8.98 2.46 30.80
C SER A 422 -10.49 2.78 30.81
N LEU A 423 -10.88 3.85 30.10
CA LEU A 423 -12.30 4.19 29.89
C LEU A 423 -12.99 3.15 29.01
N TRP A 424 -12.33 2.72 27.97
CA TRP A 424 -12.84 1.67 27.07
C TRP A 424 -13.09 0.36 27.81
N GLU A 425 -12.11 -0.09 28.60
CA GLU A 425 -12.27 -1.26 29.46
C GLU A 425 -13.43 -1.10 30.45
N THR A 426 -13.59 0.11 31.01
CA THR A 426 -14.71 0.42 31.92
C THR A 426 -16.07 0.29 31.22
N LEU A 427 -16.18 0.76 29.98
CA LEU A 427 -17.39 0.63 29.17
C LEU A 427 -17.75 -0.84 28.89
N LYS A 428 -16.75 -1.69 28.63
CA LYS A 428 -16.94 -3.12 28.31
C LYS A 428 -17.32 -3.97 29.50
N ILE A 429 -16.85 -3.64 30.69
CA ILE A 429 -17.11 -4.42 31.92
C ILE A 429 -18.49 -4.12 32.51
N ASN A 430 -18.99 -2.91 32.41
CA ASN A 430 -20.25 -2.47 32.99
C ASN A 430 -21.43 -2.65 32.05
#